data_f4598b786accaf101e312b130f381eed
#
_entry.id   f4598b786accaf101e312b130f381eed
#
_cell.length_a   1.000
_cell.length_b   1.000
_cell.length_c   1.000
_cell.angle_alpha   90.00
_cell.angle_beta   90.00
_cell.angle_gamma   90.00
#
_symmetry.space_group_name_H-M   'P 1'
#
loop_
_entity.id
_entity.type
_entity.pdbx_description
1 polymer ?
#
loop_
_entity_poly.entity_id
_entity_poly.type
_entity_poly.pdbx_seq_one_letter_code
_entity_poly.pdbx_strand_id
1 'polypeptide(L)'
;MQKECSNYRTTALISHASKVMLKILQVRLQRYVNHELPDVEASFRKGRGTRDQIANIRWIMEKATEFQKNIYFCFIDYAKAFDCVDHNKLQKILKEMGVPDHLTCLLRNLYAGLEATVRTGRETTD
;
A
#
# COMPACT_ATOMS: atom_id res chain seq x y z
N MET A 1 -14.21 7.03 27.49
CA MET A 1 -14.01 6.05 26.39
C MET A 1 -12.59 5.55 26.49
N GLN A 2 -12.38 4.30 26.86
CA GLN A 2 -11.07 3.66 26.77
C GLN A 2 -10.66 3.64 25.29
N LYS A 3 -9.51 4.24 25.01
CA LYS A 3 -8.98 4.30 23.65
C LYS A 3 -8.32 2.95 23.38
N GLU A 4 -9.02 2.06 22.70
CA GLU A 4 -8.48 0.77 22.30
C GLU A 4 -7.31 0.95 21.34
N CYS A 5 -6.24 0.17 21.50
CA CYS A 5 -5.05 0.19 20.63
C CYS A 5 -5.44 -0.06 19.15
N SER A 6 -6.50 -0.82 18.92
CA SER A 6 -7.08 -1.07 17.60
C SER A 6 -7.50 0.20 16.83
N ASN A 7 -7.73 1.32 17.51
CA ASN A 7 -8.14 2.59 16.90
C ASN A 7 -6.98 3.45 16.40
N TYR A 8 -5.74 3.04 16.67
CA TYR A 8 -4.55 3.78 16.23
C TYR A 8 -3.98 3.20 14.93
N ARG A 9 -3.41 4.08 14.11
CA ARG A 9 -2.64 3.69 12.91
C ARG A 9 -1.17 3.64 13.26
N THR A 10 -0.47 2.65 12.76
CA THR A 10 0.97 2.52 12.98
C THR A 10 1.75 3.58 12.18
N THR A 11 2.81 4.11 12.80
CA THR A 11 3.74 5.03 12.15
C THR A 11 5.16 4.53 12.41
N ALA A 12 5.87 4.16 11.35
CA ALA A 12 7.24 3.68 11.47
C ALA A 12 8.23 4.85 11.66
N LEU A 13 8.93 4.85 12.78
CA LEU A 13 10.04 5.78 13.06
C LEU A 13 11.35 5.06 12.77
N ILE A 14 11.95 5.34 11.63
CA ILE A 14 13.16 4.68 11.16
C ILE A 14 14.32 5.66 10.96
N SER A 15 15.56 5.17 11.10
CA SER A 15 16.77 5.95 10.88
C SER A 15 16.90 6.45 9.43
N HIS A 16 17.69 7.50 9.20
CA HIS A 16 17.94 7.99 7.85
C HIS A 16 18.64 6.93 6.97
N ALA A 17 19.54 6.15 7.54
CA ALA A 17 20.21 5.05 6.83
C ALA A 17 19.19 3.99 6.38
N SER A 18 18.26 3.60 7.24
CA SER A 18 17.17 2.68 6.90
C SER A 18 16.27 3.24 5.79
N LYS A 19 15.98 4.55 5.81
CA LYS A 19 15.20 5.21 4.74
C LYS A 19 15.88 5.11 3.38
N VAL A 20 17.20 5.31 3.33
CA VAL A 20 17.99 5.17 2.09
C VAL A 20 17.94 3.73 1.59
N MET A 21 18.15 2.76 2.48
CA MET A 21 18.06 1.34 2.13
C MET A 21 16.68 0.96 1.58
N LEU A 22 15.61 1.39 2.24
CA LEU A 22 14.24 1.17 1.79
C LEU A 22 13.99 1.81 0.41
N LYS A 23 14.55 2.98 0.15
CA LYS A 23 14.44 3.65 -1.16
C LYS A 23 15.13 2.85 -2.27
N ILE A 24 16.31 2.31 -2.01
CA ILE A 24 17.02 1.43 -2.95
C ILE A 24 16.19 0.17 -3.22
N LEU A 25 15.68 -0.47 -2.17
CA LEU A 25 14.83 -1.64 -2.28
C LEU A 25 13.55 -1.35 -3.08
N GLN A 26 12.88 -0.23 -2.79
CA GLN A 26 11.71 0.23 -3.53
C GLN A 26 11.98 0.33 -5.04
N VAL A 27 13.08 1.00 -5.43
CA VAL A 27 13.44 1.17 -6.85
C VAL A 27 13.69 -0.18 -7.54
N ARG A 28 14.32 -1.12 -6.86
CA ARG A 28 14.57 -2.46 -7.39
C ARG A 28 13.28 -3.26 -7.57
N LEU A 29 12.41 -3.27 -6.55
CA LEU A 29 11.14 -3.99 -6.58
C LEU A 29 10.17 -3.39 -7.61
N GLN A 30 10.18 -2.08 -7.78
CA GLN A 30 9.26 -1.38 -8.69
C GLN A 30 9.40 -1.85 -10.14
N ARG A 31 10.56 -2.35 -10.56
CA ARG A 31 10.75 -2.92 -11.91
C ARG A 31 9.89 -4.16 -12.13
N TYR A 32 9.81 -5.03 -11.13
CA TYR A 32 9.01 -6.26 -11.18
C TYR A 32 7.52 -5.94 -11.06
N VAL A 33 7.16 -5.14 -10.06
CA VAL A 33 5.77 -4.76 -9.78
C VAL A 33 5.14 -4.02 -10.96
N ASN A 34 5.84 -3.10 -11.60
CA ASN A 34 5.29 -2.35 -12.75
C ASN A 34 5.02 -3.23 -13.97
N HIS A 35 5.71 -4.36 -14.10
CA HIS A 35 5.49 -5.30 -15.20
C HIS A 35 4.22 -6.13 -14.99
N GLU A 36 3.94 -6.48 -13.73
CA GLU A 36 2.84 -7.38 -13.38
C GLU A 36 1.51 -6.64 -13.08
N LEU A 37 1.59 -5.37 -12.69
CA LEU A 37 0.39 -4.60 -12.37
C LEU A 37 -0.38 -4.21 -13.64
N PRO A 38 -1.70 -4.45 -13.69
CA PRO A 38 -2.55 -4.00 -14.78
C PRO A 38 -2.49 -2.48 -14.97
N ASP A 39 -2.68 -2.00 -16.20
CA ASP A 39 -2.68 -0.56 -16.49
C ASP A 39 -3.81 0.22 -15.82
N VAL A 40 -4.88 -0.47 -15.45
CA VAL A 40 -6.01 0.13 -14.72
C VAL A 40 -5.66 0.45 -13.26
N GLU A 41 -4.66 -0.24 -12.70
CA GLU A 41 -4.19 0.03 -11.33
C GLU A 41 -3.41 1.34 -11.28
N ALA A 42 -3.95 2.32 -10.55
CA ALA A 42 -3.38 3.65 -10.47
C ALA A 42 -2.69 3.96 -9.14
N SER A 43 -2.94 3.13 -8.11
CA SER A 43 -2.44 3.36 -6.76
C SER A 43 -0.92 3.29 -6.70
N PHE A 44 -0.29 4.29 -6.10
CA PHE A 44 1.16 4.38 -5.89
C PHE A 44 2.04 4.28 -7.15
N ARG A 45 1.46 4.50 -8.34
CA ARG A 45 2.20 4.52 -9.61
C ARG A 45 2.71 5.92 -9.94
N LYS A 46 3.94 6.00 -10.46
CA LYS A 46 4.52 7.25 -10.94
C LYS A 46 3.70 7.79 -12.12
N GLY A 47 3.34 9.07 -12.06
CA GLY A 47 2.54 9.73 -13.10
C GLY A 47 1.04 9.43 -13.06
N ARG A 48 0.56 8.73 -12.04
CA ARG A 48 -0.87 8.48 -11.80
C ARG A 48 -1.30 9.21 -10.52
N GLY A 49 -1.94 10.35 -10.67
CA GLY A 49 -2.41 11.16 -9.55
C GLY A 49 -3.90 10.99 -9.25
N THR A 50 -4.32 11.37 -8.07
CA THR A 50 -5.75 11.40 -7.68
C THR A 50 -6.57 12.27 -8.64
N ARG A 51 -6.00 13.38 -9.12
CA ARG A 51 -6.65 14.28 -10.09
C ARG A 51 -6.97 13.56 -11.40
N ASP A 52 -6.04 12.72 -11.89
CA ASP A 52 -6.24 11.95 -13.13
C ASP A 52 -7.36 10.92 -12.97
N GLN A 53 -7.44 10.27 -11.80
CA GLN A 53 -8.50 9.32 -11.50
C GLN A 53 -9.87 10.00 -11.39
N ILE A 54 -9.95 11.19 -10.80
CA ILE A 54 -11.18 12.00 -10.79
C ILE A 54 -11.60 12.36 -12.21
N ALA A 55 -10.66 12.75 -13.06
CA ALA A 55 -10.93 13.06 -14.47
C ALA A 55 -11.46 11.84 -15.22
N ASN A 56 -10.87 10.66 -15.00
CA ASN A 56 -11.33 9.40 -15.59
C ASN A 56 -12.77 9.07 -15.18
N ILE A 57 -13.12 9.21 -13.90
CA ILE A 57 -14.47 8.97 -13.41
C ILE A 57 -15.47 9.95 -14.07
N ARG A 58 -15.11 11.24 -14.14
CA ARG A 58 -15.94 12.25 -14.81
C ARG A 58 -16.16 11.90 -16.28
N TRP A 59 -15.11 11.54 -16.98
CA TRP A 59 -15.21 11.13 -18.39
C TRP A 59 -16.12 9.91 -18.58
N ILE A 60 -16.04 8.90 -17.69
CA ILE A 60 -16.95 7.75 -17.72
C ILE A 60 -18.40 8.17 -17.51
N MET A 61 -18.66 9.09 -16.56
CA MET A 61 -20.00 9.61 -16.30
C MET A 61 -20.56 10.38 -17.51
N GLU A 62 -19.75 11.24 -18.13
CA GLU A 62 -20.13 11.98 -19.33
C GLU A 62 -20.47 11.03 -20.49
N LYS A 63 -19.63 10.01 -20.72
CA LYS A 63 -19.90 9.00 -21.76
C LYS A 63 -21.14 8.17 -21.47
N ALA A 64 -21.36 7.77 -20.24
CA ALA A 64 -22.56 7.05 -19.86
C ALA A 64 -23.84 7.89 -20.12
N THR A 65 -23.79 9.19 -19.84
CA THR A 65 -24.88 10.12 -20.11
C THR A 65 -25.10 10.27 -21.62
N GLU A 66 -24.03 10.46 -22.39
CA GLU A 66 -24.09 10.58 -23.85
C GLU A 66 -24.75 9.35 -24.51
N PHE A 67 -24.40 8.15 -24.03
CA PHE A 67 -24.95 6.90 -24.54
C PHE A 67 -26.22 6.43 -23.81
N GLN A 68 -26.77 7.22 -22.92
CA GLN A 68 -27.95 6.91 -22.09
C GLN A 68 -27.85 5.54 -21.38
N LYS A 69 -26.64 5.20 -20.90
CA LYS A 69 -26.38 3.97 -20.16
C LYS A 69 -26.27 4.22 -18.67
N ASN A 70 -26.94 3.39 -17.89
CA ASN A 70 -26.75 3.39 -16.43
C ASN A 70 -25.39 2.84 -16.07
N ILE A 71 -24.70 3.54 -15.16
CA ILE A 71 -23.45 3.08 -14.54
C ILE A 71 -23.62 3.05 -13.03
N TYR A 72 -22.92 2.13 -12.39
CA TYR A 72 -22.93 1.97 -10.95
C TYR A 72 -21.50 2.04 -10.46
N PHE A 73 -21.27 2.82 -9.39
CA PHE A 73 -19.97 2.92 -8.73
C PHE A 73 -20.03 2.25 -7.37
N CYS A 74 -19.00 1.48 -7.05
CA CYS A 74 -18.76 0.94 -5.72
C CYS A 74 -17.46 1.52 -5.20
N PHE A 75 -17.50 2.17 -4.04
CA PHE A 75 -16.31 2.70 -3.36
C PHE A 75 -15.99 1.82 -2.17
N ILE A 76 -14.78 1.27 -2.14
CA ILE A 76 -14.31 0.39 -1.06
C ILE A 76 -13.15 1.09 -0.35
N ASP A 77 -13.34 1.39 0.93
CA ASP A 77 -12.29 1.96 1.79
C ASP A 77 -11.85 0.91 2.82
N TYR A 78 -10.57 0.57 2.78
CA TYR A 78 -9.99 -0.41 3.71
C TYR A 78 -9.52 0.27 4.99
N ALA A 79 -10.09 -0.10 6.13
CA ALA A 79 -9.57 0.30 7.42
C ALA A 79 -8.19 -0.35 7.63
N LYS A 80 -7.15 0.48 7.86
CA LYS A 80 -5.77 0.01 8.14
C LYS A 80 -5.21 -0.96 7.11
N ALA A 81 -5.38 -0.68 5.81
CA ALA A 81 -4.97 -1.55 4.72
C ALA A 81 -3.53 -2.09 4.84
N PHE A 82 -2.58 -1.26 5.29
CA PHE A 82 -1.18 -1.66 5.44
C PHE A 82 -0.93 -2.55 6.66
N ASP A 83 -1.67 -2.35 7.74
CA ASP A 83 -1.52 -3.13 8.98
C ASP A 83 -2.15 -4.54 8.84
N CYS A 84 -3.05 -4.72 7.87
CA CYS A 84 -3.75 -5.98 7.62
C CYS A 84 -3.07 -6.87 6.56
N VAL A 85 -1.88 -6.51 6.09
CA VAL A 85 -1.18 -7.30 5.06
C VAL A 85 -0.63 -8.59 5.64
N ASP A 86 -1.03 -9.73 5.06
CA ASP A 86 -0.43 -11.03 5.37
C ASP A 86 0.95 -11.12 4.70
N HIS A 87 2.00 -11.07 5.51
CA HIS A 87 3.39 -11.07 5.03
C HIS A 87 3.77 -12.38 4.32
N ASN A 88 3.19 -13.52 4.69
CA ASN A 88 3.48 -14.80 4.03
C ASN A 88 2.88 -14.83 2.63
N LYS A 89 1.63 -14.36 2.49
CA LYS A 89 0.99 -14.21 1.18
C LYS A 89 1.73 -13.20 0.31
N LEU A 90 2.15 -12.07 0.88
CA LEU A 90 2.95 -11.07 0.16
C LEU A 90 4.22 -11.68 -0.41
N GLN A 91 4.96 -12.47 0.38
CA GLN A 91 6.19 -13.13 -0.09
C GLN A 91 5.93 -14.12 -1.21
N LYS A 92 4.83 -14.89 -1.13
CA LYS A 92 4.42 -15.81 -2.18
C LYS A 92 4.15 -15.07 -3.49
N ILE A 93 3.36 -14.00 -3.44
CA ILE A 93 3.04 -13.17 -4.61
C ILE A 93 4.32 -12.58 -5.22
N LEU A 94 5.22 -12.03 -4.41
CA LEU A 94 6.48 -11.48 -4.92
C LEU A 94 7.34 -12.51 -5.64
N LYS A 95 7.36 -13.76 -5.16
CA LYS A 95 8.05 -14.86 -5.85
C LYS A 95 7.36 -15.23 -7.17
N GLU A 96 6.04 -15.28 -7.19
CA GLU A 96 5.25 -15.52 -8.41
C GLU A 96 5.48 -14.42 -9.45
N MET A 97 5.69 -13.16 -9.02
CA MET A 97 6.08 -12.03 -9.87
C MET A 97 7.55 -12.10 -10.35
N GLY A 98 8.30 -13.14 -10.02
CA GLY A 98 9.69 -13.30 -10.42
C GLY A 98 10.69 -12.42 -9.64
N VAL A 99 10.30 -11.90 -8.48
CA VAL A 99 11.21 -11.14 -7.62
C VAL A 99 12.27 -12.08 -7.04
N PRO A 100 13.57 -11.77 -7.19
CA PRO A 100 14.66 -12.63 -6.71
C PRO A 100 14.62 -12.89 -5.21
N ASP A 101 15.01 -14.09 -4.79
CA ASP A 101 14.95 -14.54 -3.39
C ASP A 101 15.70 -13.62 -2.42
N HIS A 102 16.82 -13.03 -2.84
CA HIS A 102 17.57 -12.12 -1.98
C HIS A 102 16.77 -10.84 -1.63
N LEU A 103 15.92 -10.33 -2.55
CA LEU A 103 15.06 -9.17 -2.29
C LEU A 103 13.86 -9.54 -1.42
N THR A 104 13.26 -10.69 -1.65
CA THR A 104 12.16 -11.18 -0.79
C THR A 104 12.64 -11.51 0.62
N CYS A 105 13.85 -12.04 0.76
CA CYS A 105 14.48 -12.28 2.05
C CYS A 105 14.76 -10.97 2.80
N LEU A 106 15.27 -9.94 2.13
CA LEU A 106 15.47 -8.61 2.74
C LEU A 106 14.14 -8.02 3.24
N LEU A 107 13.07 -8.11 2.43
CA LEU A 107 11.75 -7.67 2.87
C LEU A 107 11.27 -8.43 4.10
N ARG A 108 11.40 -9.75 4.11
CA ARG A 108 11.02 -10.57 5.26
C ARG A 108 11.76 -10.14 6.52
N ASN A 109 13.06 -9.91 6.42
CA ASN A 109 13.88 -9.49 7.57
C ASN A 109 13.51 -8.08 8.05
N LEU A 110 13.05 -7.18 7.18
CA LEU A 110 12.55 -5.87 7.57
C LEU A 110 11.28 -5.93 8.40
N TYR A 111 10.43 -6.93 8.15
CA TYR A 111 9.18 -7.14 8.90
C TYR A 111 9.35 -8.08 10.10
N ALA A 112 10.47 -8.78 10.21
CA ALA A 112 10.74 -9.68 11.33
C ALA A 112 10.99 -8.88 12.62
N GLY A 113 10.26 -9.20 13.68
CA GLY A 113 10.44 -8.59 15.00
C GLY A 113 10.00 -7.13 15.09
N LEU A 114 9.14 -6.66 14.18
CA LEU A 114 8.53 -5.34 14.32
C LEU A 114 7.49 -5.37 15.44
N GLU A 115 7.64 -4.45 16.39
CA GLU A 115 6.70 -4.20 17.46
C GLU A 115 6.12 -2.80 17.32
N ALA A 116 4.85 -2.62 17.73
CA ALA A 116 4.20 -1.32 17.75
C ALA A 116 3.72 -1.00 19.16
N THR A 117 4.03 0.20 19.63
CA THR A 117 3.55 0.70 20.93
C THR A 117 2.60 1.86 20.75
N VAL A 118 1.56 1.91 21.56
CA VAL A 118 0.65 3.07 21.62
C VAL A 118 1.04 3.97 22.78
N ARG A 119 1.31 5.22 22.49
CA ARG A 119 1.64 6.22 23.49
C ARG A 119 0.43 7.14 23.73
N THR A 120 -0.15 7.06 24.92
CA THR A 120 -1.27 7.92 25.35
C THR A 120 -0.81 8.82 26.50
N GLY A 121 -0.48 10.08 26.18
CA GLY A 121 0.02 11.00 27.20
C GLY A 121 1.40 10.61 27.75
N ARG A 122 1.49 10.29 29.05
CA ARG A 122 2.74 9.87 29.73
C ARG A 122 2.90 8.35 29.83
N GLU A 123 1.88 7.59 29.48
CA GLU A 123 1.90 6.13 29.60
C GLU A 123 2.12 5.49 28.21
N THR A 124 2.98 4.49 28.19
CA THR A 124 3.20 3.60 27.04
C THR A 124 2.59 2.24 27.34
N THR A 125 1.99 1.62 26.36
CA THR A 125 1.58 0.21 26.45
C THR A 125 2.78 -0.66 26.13
N ASP A 126 3.05 -1.63 26.98
CA ASP A 126 4.00 -2.70 26.72
C ASP A 126 3.44 -3.69 25.70
#